data_1907951b69676ff3845d450d2ce78106
#
_entry.id   1907951b69676ff3845d450d2ce78106
#
_cell.length_a   1.000
_cell.length_b   1.000
_cell.length_c   1.000
_cell.angle_alpha   90.00
_cell.angle_beta   90.00
_cell.angle_gamma   90.00
#
_symmetry.space_group_name_H-M   'P 1'
#
loop_
_entity.id
_entity.type
_entity.pdbx_description
1 polymer ?
#
loop_
_entity_poly.entity_id
_entity_poly.type
_entity_poly.pdbx_seq_one_letter_code
_entity_poly.pdbx_strand_id
1 'polypeptide(L)'
;MNLKINPTNIGSTPQYSDLFSVEELQRLQDLFSSATGVASLITEPDGTPITKPTNFCRLCNDLIRKTEKGLANCIKSDTLLGAGNQTGPIISRCLSGGIWDAGVSISVEGIHVANWLIGQVRTEKTDTAYIEEYAKELGADPDTFREAFMEVPVMSEEKLGNIANLLFKLVNDLSEKAYRNKKLEMLVS
;
A
#
# COMPACT_ATOMS: atom_id res chain seq x y z
N MET A 1 7.50 3.40 -36.33
CA MET A 1 6.54 4.30 -35.69
C MET A 1 7.35 5.18 -34.73
N ASN A 2 7.68 6.42 -35.18
CA ASN A 2 8.58 7.30 -34.42
C ASN A 2 7.81 7.90 -33.22
N LEU A 3 8.10 7.43 -32.03
CA LEU A 3 7.72 8.11 -30.80
C LEU A 3 8.50 9.44 -30.73
N LYS A 4 7.79 10.55 -30.95
CA LYS A 4 8.33 11.89 -30.72
C LYS A 4 8.47 12.07 -29.21
N ILE A 5 9.66 11.83 -28.67
CA ILE A 5 10.02 12.16 -27.31
C ILE A 5 10.13 13.68 -27.25
N ASN A 6 9.36 14.30 -26.38
CA ASN A 6 9.35 15.74 -26.18
C ASN A 6 10.57 16.10 -25.28
N PRO A 7 11.58 16.85 -25.75
CA PRO A 7 12.81 17.08 -24.97
C PRO A 7 12.67 18.07 -23.79
N THR A 8 11.46 18.49 -23.45
CA THR A 8 11.18 19.52 -22.43
C THR A 8 11.09 18.99 -20.99
N ASN A 9 11.36 17.69 -20.71
CA ASN A 9 11.17 17.11 -19.38
C ASN A 9 12.47 16.85 -18.59
N ILE A 10 13.59 17.44 -18.97
CA ILE A 10 14.82 17.42 -18.15
C ILE A 10 14.67 18.49 -17.06
N GLY A 11 13.92 18.19 -15.99
CA GLY A 11 13.67 19.10 -14.88
C GLY A 11 12.30 19.00 -14.23
N SER A 12 11.42 18.12 -14.72
CA SER A 12 10.16 17.83 -14.03
C SER A 12 10.39 16.95 -12.80
N THR A 13 9.63 17.21 -11.74
CA THR A 13 9.61 16.35 -10.56
C THR A 13 9.27 14.92 -10.96
N PRO A 14 10.08 13.90 -10.57
CA PRO A 14 9.81 12.51 -10.88
C PRO A 14 8.42 12.07 -10.42
N GLN A 15 7.75 11.25 -11.24
CA GLN A 15 6.49 10.63 -10.92
C GLN A 15 6.63 9.10 -11.06
N TYR A 16 5.73 8.33 -10.43
CA TYR A 16 5.76 6.86 -10.54
C TYR A 16 5.65 6.39 -12.00
N SER A 17 4.87 7.10 -12.83
CA SER A 17 4.70 6.84 -14.27
C SER A 17 5.98 7.01 -15.10
N ASP A 18 6.99 7.65 -14.52
CA ASP A 18 8.32 7.74 -15.12
C ASP A 18 9.14 6.49 -14.90
N LEU A 19 8.75 5.64 -13.96
CA LEU A 19 9.47 4.45 -13.52
C LEU A 19 8.84 3.16 -14.02
N PHE A 20 7.52 3.07 -13.89
CA PHE A 20 6.76 1.84 -14.14
C PHE A 20 5.42 2.15 -14.80
N SER A 21 4.93 1.25 -15.63
CA SER A 21 3.51 1.24 -16.03
C SER A 21 2.64 0.73 -14.88
N VAL A 22 1.35 1.08 -14.91
CA VAL A 22 0.38 0.58 -13.92
C VAL A 22 0.26 -0.94 -13.99
N GLU A 23 0.37 -1.52 -15.19
CA GLU A 23 0.32 -2.97 -15.43
C GLU A 23 1.51 -3.69 -14.77
N GLU A 24 2.71 -3.10 -14.85
CA GLU A 24 3.92 -3.65 -14.19
C GLU A 24 3.79 -3.57 -12.68
N LEU A 25 3.32 -2.44 -12.13
CA LEU A 25 3.08 -2.28 -10.69
C LEU A 25 2.03 -3.28 -10.20
N GLN A 26 0.92 -3.45 -10.92
CA GLN A 26 -0.12 -4.41 -10.56
C GLN A 26 0.44 -5.83 -10.54
N ARG A 27 1.19 -6.22 -11.57
CA ARG A 27 1.80 -7.55 -11.65
C ARG A 27 2.77 -7.82 -10.50
N LEU A 28 3.64 -6.85 -10.18
CA LEU A 28 4.58 -6.96 -9.06
C LEU A 28 3.84 -7.08 -7.73
N GLN A 29 2.80 -6.25 -7.53
CA GLN A 29 1.94 -6.29 -6.36
C GLN A 29 1.26 -7.65 -6.19
N ASP A 30 0.69 -8.21 -7.27
CA ASP A 30 -0.01 -9.50 -7.25
C ASP A 30 0.95 -10.64 -6.89
N LEU A 31 2.15 -10.66 -7.48
CA LEU A 31 3.19 -11.66 -7.18
C LEU A 31 3.68 -11.55 -5.73
N PHE A 32 3.91 -10.32 -5.25
CA PHE A 32 4.35 -10.08 -3.89
C PHE A 32 3.30 -10.52 -2.87
N SER A 33 2.05 -10.15 -3.10
CA SER A 33 0.91 -10.53 -2.26
C SER A 33 0.72 -12.06 -2.24
N SER A 34 0.80 -12.71 -3.39
CA SER A 34 0.72 -14.18 -3.50
C SER A 34 1.85 -14.89 -2.75
N ALA A 35 3.07 -14.38 -2.83
CA ALA A 35 4.24 -14.98 -2.18
C ALA A 35 4.26 -14.80 -0.66
N THR A 36 3.71 -13.70 -0.15
CA THR A 36 3.79 -13.33 1.26
C THR A 36 2.52 -13.58 2.05
N GLY A 37 1.38 -13.68 1.35
CA GLY A 37 0.05 -13.84 1.95
C GLY A 37 -0.55 -12.54 2.50
N VAL A 38 0.12 -11.38 2.34
CA VAL A 38 -0.42 -10.09 2.78
C VAL A 38 -1.34 -9.47 1.73
N ALA A 39 -2.32 -8.68 2.17
CA ALA A 39 -3.04 -7.78 1.28
C ALA A 39 -2.11 -6.68 0.77
N SER A 40 -2.38 -6.13 -0.40
CA SER A 40 -1.49 -5.14 -1.01
C SER A 40 -2.22 -4.13 -1.88
N LEU A 41 -1.74 -2.87 -1.87
CA LEU A 41 -2.24 -1.76 -2.67
C LEU A 41 -1.11 -0.76 -2.90
N ILE A 42 -0.99 -0.24 -4.13
CA ILE A 42 -0.09 0.87 -4.43
C ILE A 42 -0.92 2.13 -4.67
N THR A 43 -0.52 3.24 -4.04
CA THR A 43 -1.21 4.53 -4.09
C THR A 43 -0.26 5.66 -4.48
N GLU A 44 -0.82 6.77 -4.95
CA GLU A 44 -0.17 8.08 -4.95
C GLU A 44 0.23 8.48 -3.52
N PRO A 45 1.11 9.47 -3.35
CA PRO A 45 1.46 9.99 -2.03
C PRO A 45 0.28 10.48 -1.19
N ASP A 46 -0.81 10.92 -1.82
CA ASP A 46 -2.03 11.38 -1.15
C ASP A 46 -3.01 10.25 -0.77
N GLY A 47 -2.68 8.99 -1.09
CA GLY A 47 -3.52 7.83 -0.82
C GLY A 47 -4.45 7.43 -1.97
N THR A 48 -4.47 8.18 -3.08
CA THR A 48 -5.26 7.82 -4.27
C THR A 48 -4.72 6.50 -4.87
N PRO A 49 -5.56 5.47 -5.07
CA PRO A 49 -5.11 4.20 -5.62
C PRO A 49 -4.54 4.31 -7.04
N ILE A 50 -3.34 3.77 -7.25
CA ILE A 50 -2.73 3.56 -8.58
C ILE A 50 -3.11 2.18 -9.12
N THR A 51 -3.07 1.17 -8.25
CA THR A 51 -3.38 -0.22 -8.58
C THR A 51 -4.74 -0.64 -8.01
N LYS A 52 -5.25 -1.78 -8.44
CA LYS A 52 -6.39 -2.43 -7.80
C LYS A 52 -5.93 -3.19 -6.55
N PRO A 53 -6.75 -3.26 -5.49
CA PRO A 53 -6.43 -4.04 -4.31
C PRO A 53 -6.17 -5.51 -4.65
N THR A 54 -5.14 -6.10 -4.04
CA THR A 54 -4.81 -7.52 -4.15
C THR A 54 -4.95 -8.19 -2.79
N ASN A 55 -5.62 -9.33 -2.72
CA ASN A 55 -5.80 -10.17 -1.54
C ASN A 55 -6.44 -9.45 -0.32
N PHE A 56 -7.31 -8.46 -0.58
CA PHE A 56 -8.03 -7.77 0.50
C PHE A 56 -9.01 -8.71 1.19
N CYS A 57 -9.01 -8.71 2.52
CA CYS A 57 -9.94 -9.51 3.32
C CYS A 57 -11.38 -8.97 3.24
N ARG A 58 -12.36 -9.86 3.49
CA ARG A 58 -13.80 -9.54 3.51
C ARG A 58 -14.13 -8.35 4.41
N LEU A 59 -13.53 -8.30 5.61
CA LEU A 59 -13.72 -7.20 6.55
C LEU A 59 -13.45 -5.83 5.90
N CYS A 60 -12.31 -5.70 5.22
CA CYS A 60 -11.92 -4.43 4.61
C CYS A 60 -12.66 -4.14 3.31
N ASN A 61 -12.73 -5.13 2.40
CA ASN A 61 -13.26 -4.93 1.06
C ASN A 61 -14.79 -4.81 1.03
N ASP A 62 -15.49 -5.66 1.78
CA ASP A 62 -16.94 -5.84 1.64
C ASP A 62 -17.74 -5.16 2.76
N LEU A 63 -17.13 -4.89 3.92
CA LEU A 63 -17.80 -4.29 5.05
C LEU A 63 -17.33 -2.85 5.31
N ILE A 64 -16.06 -2.64 5.66
CA ILE A 64 -15.56 -1.33 6.08
C ILE A 64 -15.60 -0.33 4.92
N ARG A 65 -14.97 -0.65 3.78
CA ARG A 65 -14.86 0.26 2.62
C ARG A 65 -16.20 0.51 1.90
N LYS A 66 -17.27 -0.21 2.26
CA LYS A 66 -18.64 0.05 1.76
C LYS A 66 -19.36 1.14 2.54
N THR A 67 -18.84 1.58 3.67
CA THR A 67 -19.38 2.69 4.46
C THR A 67 -18.56 3.96 4.23
N GLU A 68 -19.20 5.12 4.23
CA GLU A 68 -18.54 6.41 4.02
C GLU A 68 -17.46 6.67 5.09
N LYS A 69 -17.81 6.50 6.37
CA LYS A 69 -16.88 6.69 7.50
C LYS A 69 -15.72 5.68 7.45
N GLY A 70 -16.01 4.43 7.12
CA GLY A 70 -15.00 3.38 7.02
C GLY A 70 -14.01 3.66 5.90
N LEU A 71 -14.50 4.04 4.71
CA LEU A 71 -13.65 4.39 3.58
C LEU A 71 -12.77 5.61 3.89
N ALA A 72 -13.34 6.66 4.49
CA ALA A 72 -12.58 7.85 4.89
C ALA A 72 -11.44 7.51 5.87
N ASN A 73 -11.70 6.66 6.86
CA ASN A 73 -10.69 6.19 7.79
C ASN A 73 -9.62 5.31 7.10
N CYS A 74 -10.02 4.48 6.12
CA CYS A 74 -9.06 3.70 5.33
C CYS A 74 -8.11 4.61 4.55
N ILE A 75 -8.63 5.58 3.80
CA ILE A 75 -7.81 6.54 3.03
C ILE A 75 -6.84 7.30 3.96
N LYS A 76 -7.33 7.74 5.12
CA LYS A 76 -6.49 8.40 6.12
C LYS A 76 -5.39 7.49 6.65
N SER A 77 -5.67 6.20 6.90
CA SER A 77 -4.67 5.23 7.31
C SER A 77 -3.63 5.02 6.21
N ASP A 78 -4.08 4.86 4.97
CA ASP A 78 -3.23 4.66 3.80
C ASP A 78 -2.25 5.85 3.62
N THR A 79 -2.75 7.09 3.76
CA THR A 79 -1.92 8.31 3.71
C THR A 79 -0.89 8.36 4.86
N LEU A 80 -1.29 8.02 6.09
CA LEU A 80 -0.39 8.04 7.24
C LEU A 80 0.71 6.97 7.15
N LEU A 81 0.36 5.77 6.69
CA LEU A 81 1.30 4.67 6.48
C LEU A 81 2.28 4.96 5.32
N GLY A 82 1.81 5.68 4.31
CA GLY A 82 2.62 6.07 3.16
C GLY A 82 3.45 7.34 3.35
N ALA A 83 3.44 7.99 4.53
CA ALA A 83 3.87 9.36 4.79
C ALA A 83 5.36 9.71 4.54
N GLY A 84 5.94 9.26 3.43
CA GLY A 84 7.25 9.76 2.95
C GLY A 84 8.44 9.37 3.83
N ASN A 85 8.38 8.28 4.59
CA ASN A 85 9.50 7.84 5.40
C ASN A 85 10.61 7.22 4.53
N GLN A 86 11.74 7.91 4.43
CA GLN A 86 12.89 7.49 3.62
C GLN A 86 13.84 6.52 4.35
N THR A 87 13.60 6.22 5.62
CA THR A 87 14.50 5.40 6.44
C THR A 87 13.99 3.98 6.67
N GLY A 88 12.73 3.69 6.33
CA GLY A 88 12.13 2.38 6.51
C GLY A 88 10.60 2.40 6.38
N PRO A 89 9.94 1.25 6.54
CA PRO A 89 8.49 1.16 6.54
C PRO A 89 7.88 1.82 7.78
N ILE A 90 6.63 2.27 7.66
CA ILE A 90 5.79 2.64 8.80
C ILE A 90 4.85 1.47 9.06
N ILE A 91 4.78 1.00 10.31
CA ILE A 91 3.93 -0.12 10.72
C ILE A 91 3.02 0.36 11.84
N SER A 92 1.72 0.22 11.66
CA SER A 92 0.75 0.58 12.69
C SER A 92 -0.58 -0.15 12.51
N ARG A 93 -1.46 0.00 13.50
CA ARG A 93 -2.85 -0.43 13.36
C ARG A 93 -3.61 0.56 12.50
N CYS A 94 -4.44 0.05 11.59
CA CYS A 94 -5.29 0.90 10.78
C CYS A 94 -6.41 1.54 11.62
N LEU A 95 -6.86 2.72 11.22
CA LEU A 95 -7.88 3.50 11.92
C LEU A 95 -9.29 2.89 11.79
N SER A 96 -9.48 1.97 10.86
CA SER A 96 -10.78 1.37 10.59
C SER A 96 -10.97 0.04 11.32
N GLY A 97 -10.20 -0.97 10.99
CA GLY A 97 -10.37 -2.33 11.54
C GLY A 97 -9.45 -2.64 12.72
N GLY A 98 -8.54 -1.75 13.10
CA GLY A 98 -7.55 -2.01 14.14
C GLY A 98 -6.59 -3.17 13.84
N ILE A 99 -6.59 -3.65 12.60
CA ILE A 99 -5.67 -4.67 12.10
C ILE A 99 -4.31 -4.04 11.76
N TRP A 100 -3.28 -4.85 11.65
CA TRP A 100 -1.94 -4.37 11.38
C TRP A 100 -1.71 -4.20 9.88
N ASP A 101 -1.19 -3.03 9.53
CA ASP A 101 -0.78 -2.65 8.19
C ASP A 101 0.62 -2.03 8.22
N ALA A 102 1.28 -2.06 7.08
CA ALA A 102 2.56 -1.40 6.87
C ALA A 102 2.56 -0.63 5.55
N GLY A 103 3.22 0.52 5.55
CA GLY A 103 3.41 1.35 4.38
C GLY A 103 4.88 1.55 4.07
N VAL A 104 5.20 1.45 2.80
CA VAL A 104 6.53 1.66 2.24
C VAL A 104 6.45 2.84 1.28
N SER A 105 7.22 3.90 1.57
CA SER A 105 7.36 5.02 0.64
C SER A 105 8.30 4.64 -0.50
N ILE A 106 7.86 4.84 -1.73
CA ILE A 106 8.68 4.72 -2.94
C ILE A 106 9.22 6.10 -3.25
N SER A 107 10.54 6.23 -3.25
CA SER A 107 11.21 7.51 -3.48
C SER A 107 12.31 7.38 -4.53
N VAL A 108 12.51 8.44 -5.30
CA VAL A 108 13.56 8.56 -6.32
C VAL A 108 14.24 9.91 -6.17
N GLU A 109 15.56 9.92 -6.08
CA GLU A 109 16.35 11.14 -5.82
C GLU A 109 15.81 11.94 -4.61
N GLY A 110 15.32 11.23 -3.57
CA GLY A 110 14.74 11.83 -2.38
C GLY A 110 13.31 12.36 -2.54
N ILE A 111 12.70 12.22 -3.72
CA ILE A 111 11.32 12.64 -4.00
C ILE A 111 10.39 11.45 -3.82
N HIS A 112 9.38 11.61 -2.96
CA HIS A 112 8.34 10.62 -2.72
C HIS A 112 7.37 10.57 -3.90
N VAL A 113 7.27 9.42 -4.59
CA VAL A 113 6.51 9.27 -5.84
C VAL A 113 5.30 8.34 -5.71
N ALA A 114 5.30 7.40 -4.76
CA ALA A 114 4.19 6.50 -4.51
C ALA A 114 4.30 5.85 -3.12
N ASN A 115 3.23 5.18 -2.68
CA ASN A 115 3.21 4.34 -1.50
C ASN A 115 2.90 2.90 -1.90
N TRP A 116 3.58 1.93 -1.29
CA TRP A 116 3.19 0.53 -1.36
C TRP A 116 2.72 0.07 0.01
N LEU A 117 1.42 -0.16 0.11
CA LEU A 117 0.74 -0.56 1.34
C LEU A 117 0.57 -2.07 1.37
N ILE A 118 0.87 -2.68 2.51
CA ILE A 118 0.71 -4.12 2.74
C ILE A 118 0.11 -4.36 4.12
N GLY A 119 -0.54 -5.48 4.31
CA GLY A 119 -1.04 -5.83 5.63
C GLY A 119 -2.33 -6.60 5.61
N GLN A 120 -3.33 -6.03 6.31
CA GLN A 120 -4.59 -6.66 6.68
C GLN A 120 -4.32 -7.97 7.42
N VAL A 121 -3.49 -7.87 8.48
CA VAL A 121 -3.20 -9.00 9.34
C VAL A 121 -3.58 -8.69 10.78
N ARG A 122 -3.95 -9.72 11.55
CA ARG A 122 -4.18 -9.63 12.99
C ARG A 122 -3.19 -10.49 13.75
N THR A 123 -2.93 -10.16 15.00
CA THR A 123 -2.18 -11.03 15.90
C THR A 123 -3.11 -12.04 16.58
N GLU A 124 -2.55 -13.10 17.15
CA GLU A 124 -3.33 -14.10 17.92
C GLU A 124 -4.07 -13.50 19.12
N LYS A 125 -3.52 -12.45 19.70
CA LYS A 125 -4.03 -11.79 20.93
C LYS A 125 -4.99 -10.64 20.63
N THR A 126 -5.61 -10.58 19.47
CA THR A 126 -6.47 -9.46 19.13
C THR A 126 -7.82 -9.54 19.83
N ASP A 127 -8.20 -8.47 20.52
CA ASP A 127 -9.50 -8.30 21.15
C ASP A 127 -10.57 -8.00 20.10
N THR A 128 -11.67 -8.76 20.09
CA THR A 128 -12.79 -8.54 19.17
C THR A 128 -13.71 -7.41 19.60
N ALA A 129 -13.66 -6.99 20.87
CA ALA A 129 -14.53 -5.93 21.39
C ALA A 129 -14.37 -4.61 20.60
N TYR A 130 -13.15 -4.30 20.16
CA TYR A 130 -12.90 -3.12 19.33
C TYR A 130 -13.65 -3.16 18.00
N ILE A 131 -13.63 -4.30 17.30
CA ILE A 131 -14.28 -4.40 15.97
C ILE A 131 -15.80 -4.42 16.08
N GLU A 132 -16.33 -5.00 17.16
CA GLU A 132 -17.77 -4.99 17.44
C GLU A 132 -18.28 -3.57 17.76
N GLU A 133 -17.50 -2.78 18.51
CA GLU A 133 -17.85 -1.38 18.78
C GLU A 133 -17.73 -0.53 17.50
N TYR A 134 -16.68 -0.76 16.72
CA TYR A 134 -16.51 -0.07 15.44
C TYR A 134 -17.65 -0.39 14.45
N ALA A 135 -18.15 -1.63 14.43
CA ALA A 135 -19.32 -2.00 13.65
C ALA A 135 -20.54 -1.15 14.01
N LYS A 136 -20.81 -0.96 15.31
CA LYS A 136 -21.93 -0.09 15.78
C LYS A 136 -21.75 1.36 15.33
N GLU A 137 -20.52 1.89 15.38
CA GLU A 137 -20.21 3.24 14.89
C GLU A 137 -20.48 3.41 13.39
N LEU A 138 -20.35 2.34 12.62
CA LEU A 138 -20.66 2.31 11.18
C LEU A 138 -22.12 2.02 10.88
N GLY A 139 -22.96 1.75 11.91
CA GLY A 139 -24.33 1.32 11.75
C GLY A 139 -24.47 -0.08 11.17
N ALA A 140 -23.47 -0.93 11.36
CA ALA A 140 -23.40 -2.28 10.83
C ALA A 140 -23.63 -3.35 11.91
N ASP A 141 -23.88 -4.59 11.51
CA ASP A 141 -24.07 -5.71 12.41
C ASP A 141 -22.75 -6.18 13.05
N PRO A 142 -22.62 -6.13 14.41
CA PRO A 142 -21.39 -6.50 15.11
C PRO A 142 -20.98 -7.97 14.91
N ASP A 143 -21.95 -8.89 14.81
CA ASP A 143 -21.66 -10.31 14.64
C ASP A 143 -21.03 -10.57 13.28
N THR A 144 -21.56 -9.97 12.22
CA THR A 144 -21.00 -10.04 10.86
C THR A 144 -19.57 -9.47 10.83
N PHE A 145 -19.32 -8.36 11.53
CA PHE A 145 -17.97 -7.77 11.61
C PHE A 145 -17.01 -8.66 12.38
N ARG A 146 -17.44 -9.24 13.49
CA ARG A 146 -16.63 -10.19 14.26
C ARG A 146 -16.25 -11.42 13.43
N GLU A 147 -17.21 -12.01 12.72
CA GLU A 147 -16.94 -13.15 11.83
C GLU A 147 -15.90 -12.79 10.76
N ALA A 148 -16.11 -11.68 10.04
CA ALA A 148 -15.18 -11.23 9.02
C ALA A 148 -13.79 -10.88 9.59
N PHE A 149 -13.72 -10.34 10.81
CA PHE A 149 -12.47 -10.08 11.51
C PHE A 149 -11.72 -11.38 11.85
N MET A 150 -12.42 -12.44 12.22
CA MET A 150 -11.79 -13.74 12.49
C MET A 150 -11.25 -14.42 11.24
N GLU A 151 -11.70 -14.04 10.05
CA GLU A 151 -11.16 -14.49 8.75
C GLU A 151 -9.85 -13.78 8.38
N VAL A 152 -9.55 -12.63 9.01
CA VAL A 152 -8.31 -11.86 8.75
C VAL A 152 -7.09 -12.74 9.04
N PRO A 153 -6.10 -12.85 8.14
CA PRO A 153 -4.92 -13.67 8.35
C PRO A 153 -4.18 -13.36 9.64
N VAL A 154 -3.75 -14.40 10.34
CA VAL A 154 -2.93 -14.26 11.55
C VAL A 154 -1.47 -14.18 11.17
N MET A 155 -0.79 -13.11 11.61
CA MET A 155 0.64 -12.92 11.41
C MET A 155 1.23 -12.14 12.58
N SER A 156 2.46 -12.49 12.98
CA SER A 156 3.16 -11.70 14.01
C SER A 156 3.60 -10.34 13.46
N GLU A 157 3.68 -9.33 14.34
CA GLU A 157 4.20 -8.01 14.00
C GLU A 157 5.64 -8.08 13.47
N GLU A 158 6.45 -8.97 14.05
CA GLU A 158 7.81 -9.22 13.59
C GLU A 158 7.85 -9.71 12.13
N LYS A 159 6.99 -10.68 11.77
CA LYS A 159 6.93 -11.20 10.39
C LYS A 159 6.46 -10.13 9.42
N LEU A 160 5.42 -9.36 9.77
CA LEU A 160 4.97 -8.23 8.96
C LEU A 160 6.09 -7.21 8.78
N GLY A 161 6.81 -6.88 9.86
CA GLY A 161 7.95 -5.98 9.84
C GLY A 161 9.07 -6.44 8.91
N ASN A 162 9.40 -7.74 8.95
CA ASN A 162 10.42 -8.32 8.06
C ASN A 162 10.00 -8.25 6.59
N ILE A 163 8.73 -8.52 6.28
CA ILE A 163 8.17 -8.40 4.93
C ILE A 163 8.21 -6.93 4.46
N ALA A 164 7.81 -5.99 5.31
CA ALA A 164 7.82 -4.57 5.00
C ALA A 164 9.24 -4.02 4.76
N ASN A 165 10.22 -4.42 5.59
CA ASN A 165 11.63 -4.04 5.40
C ASN A 165 12.22 -4.59 4.10
N LEU A 166 11.91 -5.84 3.75
CA LEU A 166 12.31 -6.43 2.48
C LEU A 166 11.70 -5.65 1.31
N LEU A 167 10.41 -5.35 1.36
CA LEU A 167 9.72 -4.58 0.33
C LEU A 167 10.33 -3.19 0.18
N PHE A 168 10.56 -2.49 1.31
CA PHE A 168 11.18 -1.16 1.31
C PHE A 168 12.53 -1.17 0.57
N LYS A 169 13.39 -2.13 0.88
CA LYS A 169 14.70 -2.23 0.23
C LYS A 169 14.57 -2.54 -1.26
N LEU A 170 13.75 -3.51 -1.63
CA LEU A 170 13.60 -3.94 -3.01
C LEU A 170 13.01 -2.86 -3.90
N VAL A 171 11.90 -2.23 -3.47
CA VAL A 171 11.19 -1.28 -4.32
C VAL A 171 11.98 0.01 -4.51
N ASN A 172 12.67 0.50 -3.48
CA ASN A 172 13.49 1.71 -3.63
C ASN A 172 14.73 1.44 -4.49
N ASP A 173 15.41 0.30 -4.34
CA ASP A 173 16.54 -0.07 -5.22
C ASP A 173 16.11 -0.23 -6.68
N LEU A 174 14.93 -0.81 -6.94
CA LEU A 174 14.38 -0.95 -8.29
C LEU A 174 14.01 0.40 -8.89
N SER A 175 13.36 1.26 -8.12
CA SER A 175 12.93 2.60 -8.55
C SER A 175 14.11 3.49 -8.91
N GLU A 176 15.16 3.50 -8.10
CA GLU A 176 16.40 4.24 -8.39
C GLU A 176 17.08 3.74 -9.68
N LYS A 177 17.11 2.42 -9.89
CA LYS A 177 17.66 1.85 -11.12
C LYS A 177 16.82 2.18 -12.35
N ALA A 178 15.50 2.08 -12.26
CA ALA A 178 14.58 2.41 -13.34
C ALA A 178 14.73 3.88 -13.75
N TYR A 179 14.77 4.78 -12.78
CA TYR A 179 14.94 6.21 -13.04
C TYR A 179 16.29 6.53 -13.67
N ARG A 180 17.38 5.92 -13.17
CA ARG A 180 18.72 6.09 -13.75
C ARG A 180 18.78 5.61 -15.18
N ASN A 181 18.18 4.47 -15.51
CA ASN A 181 18.12 3.94 -16.86
C ASN A 181 17.36 4.91 -17.79
N LYS A 182 16.21 5.42 -17.34
CA LYS A 182 15.44 6.41 -18.10
C LYS A 182 16.25 7.67 -18.38
N LYS A 183 16.98 8.20 -17.38
CA LYS A 183 17.88 9.35 -17.60
C LYS A 183 18.96 9.07 -18.65
N LEU A 184 19.56 7.88 -18.62
CA LEU A 184 20.58 7.49 -19.60
C LEU A 184 20.00 7.41 -21.03
N GLU A 185 18.82 6.85 -21.20
CA GLU A 185 18.12 6.78 -22.50
C GLU A 185 17.85 8.17 -23.06
N MET A 186 17.45 9.13 -22.18
CA MET A 186 17.21 10.54 -22.60
C MET A 186 18.50 11.28 -22.99
N LEU A 187 19.67 10.87 -22.50
CA LEU A 187 20.95 11.51 -22.83
C LEU A 187 21.56 11.00 -24.16
N VAL A 188 21.13 9.82 -24.65
CA VAL A 188 21.65 9.20 -25.87
C VAL A 188 20.65 9.27 -27.05
N SER A 189 19.46 9.84 -26.85
CA SER A 189 18.43 10.10 -27.86
C SER A 189 18.52 11.50 -28.41
#